data_445a510322aee247c732f2ec7d40cd44
#
_entry.id   445a510322aee247c732f2ec7d40cd44
#
_cell.length_a   1.000
_cell.length_b   1.000
_cell.length_c   1.000
_cell.angle_alpha   90.00
_cell.angle_beta   90.00
_cell.angle_gamma   90.00
#
_symmetry.space_group_name_H-M   'P 1'
#
loop_
_entity.id
_entity.type
_entity.pdbx_description
1 polymer ?
#
loop_
_entity_poly.entity_id
_entity_poly.type
_entity_poly.pdbx_seq_one_letter_code
_entity_poly.pdbx_strand_id
1 'polypeptide(L)'
;MRTWRVGSFSMGITLILLGIVLVASNWFNVSMYDLFMSWWPFLLIIVGAEMLFYLKRKDEKEAKIKYDFLSIFFVGIIGTIALSFMFLSVSGLMEELKYTIAHQTEITYDLPTYSDELNEDYDRVVIELNGQHLNVEAVDAEAVEVFGTYQNLEEAQKLTNAEDYLQTQIKGNTLYMSLKSLPSTKGIRSYQPMVQSTVLIPQQLELEVRSTDNGGSISLHPRDLTSDWYVKHNGSIEAYVQESGNLKLEGDQFMINQEDVAGTSYQIGDGDHSIHFSTNHTVMVYTSP
;
A
#
# COMPACT_ATOMS: atom_id res chain seq x y z
N MET A 1 64.10 8.28 -17.05
CA MET A 1 63.70 7.50 -15.87
C MET A 1 62.17 7.55 -15.77
N ARG A 2 61.49 6.44 -15.90
CA ARG A 2 60.03 6.38 -15.85
C ARG A 2 59.63 6.34 -14.38
N THR A 3 59.20 7.45 -13.85
CA THR A 3 58.65 7.51 -12.47
C THR A 3 57.29 6.84 -12.44
N TRP A 4 57.25 5.62 -11.94
CA TRP A 4 56.00 4.91 -11.72
C TRP A 4 55.24 5.58 -10.56
N ARG A 5 54.02 6.02 -10.81
CA ARG A 5 53.12 6.57 -9.78
C ARG A 5 52.24 5.48 -9.23
N VAL A 6 52.21 5.33 -7.92
CA VAL A 6 51.24 4.41 -7.24
C VAL A 6 49.83 4.89 -7.55
N GLY A 7 48.96 3.99 -7.91
CA GLY A 7 47.58 4.30 -8.27
C GLY A 7 47.23 4.18 -9.77
N SER A 8 48.23 4.29 -10.67
CA SER A 8 47.95 4.25 -12.12
C SER A 8 47.62 2.84 -12.62
N PHE A 9 48.17 1.81 -11.99
CA PHE A 9 47.92 0.42 -12.38
C PHE A 9 46.58 -0.10 -11.82
N SER A 10 46.32 0.21 -10.55
CA SER A 10 45.03 -0.13 -9.93
C SER A 10 43.86 0.57 -10.62
N MET A 11 44.04 1.85 -11.01
CA MET A 11 43.02 2.59 -11.76
C MET A 11 42.70 1.92 -13.12
N GLY A 12 43.72 1.44 -13.85
CA GLY A 12 43.52 0.72 -15.11
C GLY A 12 42.81 -0.61 -14.93
N ILE A 13 43.20 -1.41 -13.94
CA ILE A 13 42.53 -2.69 -13.62
C ILE A 13 41.12 -2.46 -13.18
N THR A 14 40.87 -1.46 -12.36
CA THR A 14 39.53 -1.11 -11.87
C THR A 14 38.58 -0.72 -13.00
N LEU A 15 39.04 0.09 -13.96
CA LEU A 15 38.25 0.49 -15.12
C LEU A 15 37.94 -0.71 -16.02
N ILE A 16 38.88 -1.65 -16.22
CA ILE A 16 38.64 -2.86 -16.98
C ILE A 16 37.61 -3.76 -16.28
N LEU A 17 37.76 -3.97 -14.96
CA LEU A 17 36.82 -4.74 -14.17
C LEU A 17 35.43 -4.11 -14.20
N LEU A 18 35.32 -2.79 -14.04
CA LEU A 18 34.07 -2.07 -14.14
C LEU A 18 33.39 -2.28 -15.50
N GLY A 19 34.17 -2.19 -16.58
CA GLY A 19 33.65 -2.44 -17.93
C GLY A 19 33.13 -3.88 -18.11
N ILE A 20 33.85 -4.89 -17.60
CA ILE A 20 33.43 -6.28 -17.62
C ILE A 20 32.14 -6.49 -16.81
N VAL A 21 32.06 -5.92 -15.63
CA VAL A 21 30.90 -6.00 -14.74
C VAL A 21 29.66 -5.37 -15.40
N LEU A 22 29.80 -4.21 -16.05
CA LEU A 22 28.73 -3.54 -16.77
C LEU A 22 28.22 -4.37 -17.96
N VAL A 23 29.11 -5.00 -18.71
CA VAL A 23 28.71 -5.89 -19.82
C VAL A 23 28.03 -7.14 -19.30
N ALA A 24 28.56 -7.75 -18.23
CA ALA A 24 27.99 -8.93 -17.61
C ALA A 24 26.60 -8.66 -17.02
N SER A 25 26.36 -7.49 -16.42
CA SER A 25 25.05 -7.13 -15.86
C SER A 25 23.96 -7.11 -16.92
N ASN A 26 24.31 -6.63 -18.12
CA ASN A 26 23.36 -6.57 -19.22
C ASN A 26 22.99 -7.96 -19.78
N TRP A 27 23.89 -8.95 -19.62
CA TRP A 27 23.65 -10.31 -20.12
C TRP A 27 22.98 -11.23 -19.10
N PHE A 28 23.23 -11.03 -17.80
CA PHE A 28 22.74 -11.93 -16.74
C PHE A 28 21.54 -11.39 -15.98
N ASN A 29 20.95 -10.27 -16.39
CA ASN A 29 19.80 -9.63 -15.71
C ASN A 29 20.04 -9.41 -14.19
N VAL A 30 21.30 -9.22 -13.79
CA VAL A 30 21.65 -8.94 -12.40
C VAL A 30 21.40 -7.45 -12.12
N SER A 31 20.77 -7.15 -11.00
CA SER A 31 20.48 -5.77 -10.66
C SER A 31 21.79 -4.95 -10.57
N MET A 32 21.79 -3.79 -11.20
CA MET A 32 22.93 -2.83 -11.14
C MET A 32 23.34 -2.51 -9.70
N TYR A 33 22.41 -2.54 -8.79
CA TYR A 33 22.57 -2.30 -7.38
C TYR A 33 23.43 -3.40 -6.70
N ASP A 34 23.09 -4.66 -6.90
CA ASP A 34 23.79 -5.80 -6.29
C ASP A 34 25.23 -5.88 -6.80
N LEU A 35 25.42 -5.54 -8.08
CA LEU A 35 26.75 -5.44 -8.68
C LEU A 35 27.58 -4.29 -8.07
N PHE A 36 26.97 -3.11 -7.90
CA PHE A 36 27.64 -1.95 -7.32
C PHE A 36 28.01 -2.19 -5.85
N MET A 37 27.15 -2.90 -5.10
CA MET A 37 27.40 -3.27 -3.71
C MET A 37 28.50 -4.33 -3.55
N SER A 38 28.60 -5.27 -4.50
CA SER A 38 29.57 -6.36 -4.40
C SER A 38 30.98 -5.98 -4.84
N TRP A 39 31.16 -4.98 -5.71
CA TRP A 39 32.46 -4.73 -6.33
C TRP A 39 33.36 -3.71 -5.58
N TRP A 40 32.81 -2.79 -4.77
CA TRP A 40 33.62 -1.79 -4.06
C TRP A 40 34.64 -2.38 -3.08
N PRO A 41 34.41 -3.52 -2.38
CA PRO A 41 35.44 -4.14 -1.56
C PRO A 41 36.65 -4.61 -2.39
N PHE A 42 36.43 -5.05 -3.64
CA PHE A 42 37.52 -5.44 -4.53
C PHE A 42 38.40 -4.28 -4.91
N LEU A 43 37.85 -3.06 -5.03
CA LEU A 43 38.64 -1.85 -5.25
C LEU A 43 39.65 -1.62 -4.13
N LEU A 44 39.21 -1.73 -2.89
CA LEU A 44 40.08 -1.52 -1.72
C LEU A 44 41.19 -2.58 -1.67
N ILE A 45 40.86 -3.83 -2.01
CA ILE A 45 41.83 -4.94 -2.07
C ILE A 45 42.90 -4.66 -3.15
N ILE A 46 42.52 -4.22 -4.34
CA ILE A 46 43.42 -3.95 -5.47
C ILE A 46 44.37 -2.79 -5.14
N VAL A 47 43.80 -1.70 -4.60
CA VAL A 47 44.61 -0.51 -4.19
C VAL A 47 45.57 -0.87 -3.05
N GLY A 48 45.09 -1.65 -2.07
CA GLY A 48 45.94 -2.13 -0.96
C GLY A 48 47.02 -3.08 -1.43
N ALA A 49 46.74 -4.00 -2.33
CA ALA A 49 47.72 -4.90 -2.91
C ALA A 49 48.79 -4.16 -3.73
N GLU A 50 48.38 -3.17 -4.55
CA GLU A 50 49.34 -2.34 -5.31
C GLU A 50 50.26 -1.57 -4.35
N MET A 51 49.73 -1.04 -3.25
CA MET A 51 50.54 -0.34 -2.26
C MET A 51 51.57 -1.25 -1.59
N LEU A 52 51.14 -2.47 -1.19
CA LEU A 52 52.05 -3.47 -0.61
C LEU A 52 53.11 -3.94 -1.60
N PHE A 53 52.75 -4.14 -2.86
CA PHE A 53 53.68 -4.56 -3.92
C PHE A 53 54.69 -3.49 -4.24
N TYR A 54 54.27 -2.22 -4.22
CA TYR A 54 55.15 -1.07 -4.38
C TYR A 54 56.17 -0.94 -3.23
N LEU A 55 55.73 -1.12 -1.98
CA LEU A 55 56.59 -1.10 -0.78
C LEU A 55 57.65 -2.23 -0.81
N LYS A 56 57.27 -3.44 -1.27
CA LYS A 56 58.17 -4.61 -1.33
C LYS A 56 59.22 -4.50 -2.43
N ARG A 57 58.98 -3.70 -3.48
CA ARG A 57 59.86 -3.62 -4.67
C ARG A 57 60.89 -2.49 -4.58
N LYS A 58 60.85 -1.65 -3.55
CA LYS A 58 61.77 -0.55 -3.36
C LYS A 58 62.93 -0.97 -2.44
N ASP A 59 64.14 -1.03 -3.02
CA ASP A 59 65.38 -1.24 -2.27
C ASP A 59 65.60 -0.08 -1.28
N GLU A 60 66.10 -0.41 -0.07
CA GLU A 60 66.23 0.47 1.12
C GLU A 60 67.09 1.72 0.95
N LYS A 61 67.79 1.91 -0.19
CA LYS A 61 68.83 2.96 -0.32
C LYS A 61 68.38 4.26 -1.02
N GLU A 62 67.20 4.36 -1.57
CA GLU A 62 66.68 5.59 -2.20
C GLU A 62 65.25 5.93 -1.83
N ALA A 63 64.91 5.83 -0.57
CA ALA A 63 63.55 6.15 -0.11
C ALA A 63 63.34 7.65 0.11
N LYS A 64 63.41 8.46 -0.94
CA LYS A 64 62.63 9.71 -0.99
C LYS A 64 61.21 9.34 -1.40
N ILE A 65 60.38 8.97 -0.42
CA ILE A 65 58.91 8.78 -0.62
C ILE A 65 58.37 10.18 -0.93
N LYS A 66 58.14 10.47 -2.19
CA LYS A 66 57.26 11.59 -2.54
C LYS A 66 55.86 11.12 -2.28
N TYR A 67 55.33 11.50 -1.12
CA TYR A 67 53.90 11.31 -0.83
C TYR A 67 53.12 12.10 -1.86
N ASP A 68 52.40 11.41 -2.71
CA ASP A 68 51.45 12.05 -3.60
C ASP A 68 50.19 12.38 -2.74
N PHE A 69 50.19 13.63 -2.24
CA PHE A 69 49.10 14.13 -1.41
C PHE A 69 47.72 13.90 -2.07
N LEU A 70 47.69 13.95 -3.40
CA LEU A 70 46.49 13.69 -4.21
C LEU A 70 46.02 12.24 -4.07
N SER A 71 46.95 11.26 -4.08
CA SER A 71 46.61 9.82 -3.91
C SER A 71 46.08 9.53 -2.51
N ILE A 72 46.65 10.13 -1.47
CA ILE A 72 46.20 10.01 -0.08
C ILE A 72 44.80 10.60 0.07
N PHE A 73 44.54 11.75 -0.55
CA PHE A 73 43.25 12.41 -0.56
C PHE A 73 42.19 11.55 -1.27
N PHE A 74 42.50 10.99 -2.44
CA PHE A 74 41.62 10.09 -3.16
C PHE A 74 41.29 8.79 -2.38
N VAL A 75 42.31 8.17 -1.77
CA VAL A 75 42.11 6.99 -0.91
C VAL A 75 41.22 7.34 0.30
N GLY A 76 41.42 8.51 0.88
CA GLY A 76 40.58 9.01 1.98
C GLY A 76 39.13 9.20 1.56
N ILE A 77 38.86 9.81 0.39
CA ILE A 77 37.52 9.99 -0.13
C ILE A 77 36.86 8.62 -0.43
N ILE A 78 37.56 7.73 -1.15
CA ILE A 78 37.03 6.40 -1.49
C ILE A 78 36.76 5.61 -0.21
N GLY A 79 37.67 5.66 0.78
CA GLY A 79 37.47 5.00 2.06
C GLY A 79 36.26 5.55 2.82
N THR A 80 36.07 6.88 2.82
CA THR A 80 34.91 7.50 3.48
C THR A 80 33.61 7.12 2.79
N ILE A 81 33.58 7.12 1.45
CA ILE A 81 32.43 6.68 0.67
C ILE A 81 32.11 5.20 0.96
N ALA A 82 33.14 4.34 0.98
CA ALA A 82 32.99 2.92 1.27
C ALA A 82 32.43 2.66 2.67
N LEU A 83 32.95 3.37 3.69
CA LEU A 83 32.43 3.27 5.06
C LEU A 83 31.00 3.80 5.17
N SER A 84 30.67 4.87 4.45
CA SER A 84 29.30 5.40 4.39
C SER A 84 28.33 4.39 3.77
N PHE A 85 28.71 3.74 2.67
CA PHE A 85 27.91 2.68 2.06
C PHE A 85 27.76 1.45 2.98
N MET A 86 28.83 1.06 3.67
CA MET A 86 28.78 -0.03 4.65
C MET A 86 27.83 0.33 5.79
N PHE A 87 27.89 1.54 6.32
CA PHE A 87 26.97 2.01 7.37
C PHE A 87 25.51 1.98 6.91
N LEU A 88 25.24 2.51 5.71
CA LEU A 88 23.90 2.50 5.11
C LEU A 88 23.38 1.07 4.89
N SER A 89 24.25 0.14 4.47
CA SER A 89 23.90 -1.27 4.26
C SER A 89 23.55 -1.98 5.56
N VAL A 90 24.38 -1.79 6.61
CA VAL A 90 24.16 -2.44 7.92
C VAL A 90 22.96 -1.84 8.67
N SER A 91 22.68 -0.54 8.47
CA SER A 91 21.55 0.15 9.10
C SER A 91 20.17 -0.19 8.49
N GLY A 92 20.12 -0.95 7.38
CA GLY A 92 18.88 -1.23 6.65
C GLY A 92 18.38 -0.05 5.80
N LEU A 93 18.99 1.13 5.92
CA LEU A 93 18.63 2.34 5.14
C LEU A 93 18.80 2.15 3.64
N MET A 94 19.63 1.19 3.24
CA MET A 94 19.85 0.87 1.83
C MET A 94 18.68 0.12 1.19
N GLU A 95 18.01 -0.75 1.94
CA GLU A 95 16.75 -1.36 1.48
C GLU A 95 15.65 -0.31 1.35
N GLU A 96 15.55 0.61 2.30
CA GLU A 96 14.61 1.74 2.21
C GLU A 96 14.90 2.66 1.03
N LEU A 97 16.18 2.96 0.74
CA LEU A 97 16.57 3.74 -0.46
C LEU A 97 16.24 2.98 -1.75
N LYS A 98 16.48 1.66 -1.79
CA LYS A 98 16.11 0.82 -2.92
C LYS A 98 14.60 0.84 -3.16
N TYR A 99 13.79 0.72 -2.09
CA TYR A 99 12.35 0.88 -2.14
C TYR A 99 11.91 2.26 -2.63
N THR A 100 12.63 3.32 -2.27
CA THR A 100 12.29 4.69 -2.64
C THR A 100 12.66 5.02 -4.09
N ILE A 101 13.73 4.40 -4.62
CA ILE A 101 14.26 4.63 -5.98
C ILE A 101 13.64 3.66 -6.98
N ALA A 102 13.34 2.43 -6.59
CA ALA A 102 12.56 1.53 -7.42
C ALA A 102 11.17 2.15 -7.65
N HIS A 103 10.76 2.27 -8.90
CA HIS A 103 9.41 2.69 -9.26
C HIS A 103 8.47 1.67 -8.63
N GLN A 104 7.85 2.04 -7.50
CA GLN A 104 6.86 1.20 -6.86
C GLN A 104 5.63 1.17 -7.78
N THR A 105 5.48 0.10 -8.51
CA THR A 105 4.30 -0.12 -9.34
C THR A 105 3.16 -0.51 -8.42
N GLU A 106 2.11 0.32 -8.40
CA GLU A 106 0.86 -0.02 -7.75
C GLU A 106 0.08 -0.97 -8.66
N ILE A 107 -0.34 -2.08 -8.11
CA ILE A 107 -1.15 -3.09 -8.82
C ILE A 107 -2.47 -3.25 -8.08
N THR A 108 -3.54 -3.32 -8.86
CA THR A 108 -4.87 -3.67 -8.34
C THR A 108 -5.04 -5.18 -8.38
N TYR A 109 -5.44 -5.73 -7.25
CA TYR A 109 -5.74 -7.15 -7.06
C TYR A 109 -7.20 -7.31 -6.66
N ASP A 110 -7.78 -8.47 -6.98
CA ASP A 110 -9.09 -8.83 -6.48
C ASP A 110 -9.01 -9.27 -5.02
N LEU A 111 -10.01 -8.88 -4.22
CA LEU A 111 -10.20 -9.39 -2.87
C LEU A 111 -10.65 -10.85 -2.94
N PRO A 112 -10.13 -11.74 -2.07
CA PRO A 112 -10.70 -13.06 -1.89
C PRO A 112 -12.18 -12.96 -1.51
N THR A 113 -13.06 -13.58 -2.26
CA THR A 113 -14.51 -13.52 -2.02
C THR A 113 -14.86 -14.23 -0.71
N TYR A 114 -15.72 -13.59 0.09
CA TYR A 114 -16.41 -14.20 1.22
C TYR A 114 -17.87 -14.42 0.84
N SER A 115 -18.44 -15.56 1.22
CA SER A 115 -19.87 -15.85 1.05
C SER A 115 -20.34 -16.64 2.27
N ASP A 116 -21.46 -16.21 2.85
CA ASP A 116 -22.12 -16.86 3.97
C ASP A 116 -23.61 -17.06 3.62
N GLU A 117 -24.04 -18.32 3.49
CA GLU A 117 -25.42 -18.66 3.16
C GLU A 117 -26.33 -18.30 4.33
N LEU A 118 -27.47 -17.69 4.03
CA LEU A 118 -28.51 -17.41 5.00
C LEU A 118 -29.03 -18.72 5.59
N ASN A 119 -28.69 -18.93 6.81
CA ASN A 119 -29.33 -19.92 7.69
C ASN A 119 -30.17 -19.13 8.70
N GLU A 120 -31.09 -19.79 9.40
CA GLU A 120 -31.94 -19.17 10.42
C GLU A 120 -31.14 -18.58 11.63
N ASP A 121 -29.82 -18.49 11.50
CA ASP A 121 -28.93 -18.11 12.58
C ASP A 121 -28.87 -16.60 12.85
N TYR A 122 -29.22 -15.75 11.86
CA TYR A 122 -29.23 -14.29 12.03
C TYR A 122 -30.23 -13.59 11.09
N ASP A 123 -30.77 -12.47 11.57
CA ASP A 123 -31.66 -11.56 10.85
C ASP A 123 -31.06 -10.15 10.70
N ARG A 124 -29.86 -9.94 11.25
CA ARG A 124 -29.18 -8.66 11.27
C ARG A 124 -27.70 -8.79 10.92
N VAL A 125 -27.20 -7.83 10.15
CA VAL A 125 -25.78 -7.68 9.81
C VAL A 125 -25.24 -6.37 10.36
N VAL A 126 -24.08 -6.41 11.02
CA VAL A 126 -23.34 -5.23 11.50
C VAL A 126 -22.01 -5.19 10.78
N ILE A 127 -21.76 -4.13 10.00
CA ILE A 127 -20.50 -3.91 9.30
C ILE A 127 -19.72 -2.82 10.02
N GLU A 128 -18.51 -3.15 10.46
CA GLU A 128 -17.58 -2.22 11.07
C GLU A 128 -16.46 -1.85 10.09
N LEU A 129 -16.28 -0.53 9.87
CA LEU A 129 -15.30 0.04 8.94
C LEU A 129 -14.21 0.78 9.68
N ASN A 130 -13.01 0.75 9.11
CA ASN A 130 -11.86 1.51 9.59
C ASN A 130 -11.19 2.25 8.42
N GLY A 131 -11.88 3.28 7.89
CA GLY A 131 -11.35 4.17 6.86
C GLY A 131 -11.31 3.62 5.43
N GLN A 132 -12.00 2.50 5.14
CA GLN A 132 -12.09 1.95 3.79
C GLN A 132 -13.28 2.51 3.01
N HIS A 133 -13.27 2.27 1.68
CA HIS A 133 -14.42 2.51 0.83
C HIS A 133 -15.32 1.27 0.83
N LEU A 134 -16.61 1.48 1.11
CA LEU A 134 -17.61 0.44 1.16
C LEU A 134 -18.75 0.73 0.19
N ASN A 135 -19.06 -0.23 -0.67
CA ASN A 135 -20.30 -0.27 -1.43
C ASN A 135 -21.21 -1.34 -0.83
N VAL A 136 -22.47 -1.00 -0.57
CA VAL A 136 -23.48 -1.93 -0.04
C VAL A 136 -24.64 -1.99 -1.01
N GLU A 137 -24.97 -3.17 -1.44
CA GLU A 137 -26.10 -3.41 -2.35
C GLU A 137 -27.11 -4.37 -1.74
N ALA A 138 -28.38 -3.94 -1.69
CA ALA A 138 -29.48 -4.83 -1.38
C ALA A 138 -29.76 -5.74 -2.58
N VAL A 139 -29.87 -7.05 -2.33
CA VAL A 139 -30.08 -8.06 -3.37
C VAL A 139 -31.15 -9.06 -2.96
N ASP A 140 -31.87 -9.60 -3.95
CA ASP A 140 -32.74 -10.76 -3.76
C ASP A 140 -31.88 -12.04 -3.84
N ALA A 141 -31.23 -12.37 -2.72
CA ALA A 141 -30.31 -13.49 -2.63
C ALA A 141 -30.39 -14.17 -1.26
N GLU A 142 -29.89 -15.41 -1.18
CA GLU A 142 -29.86 -16.20 0.03
C GLU A 142 -28.46 -16.27 0.68
N ALA A 143 -27.62 -15.29 0.40
CA ALA A 143 -26.26 -15.21 0.97
C ALA A 143 -25.83 -13.77 1.17
N VAL A 144 -25.00 -13.53 2.21
CA VAL A 144 -24.22 -12.32 2.36
C VAL A 144 -22.87 -12.55 1.68
N GLU A 145 -22.53 -11.69 0.73
CA GLU A 145 -21.28 -11.81 -0.01
C GLU A 145 -20.41 -10.56 0.12
N VAL A 146 -19.09 -10.76 0.18
CA VAL A 146 -18.11 -9.67 0.15
C VAL A 146 -17.07 -9.94 -0.91
N PHE A 147 -16.87 -8.98 -1.79
CA PHE A 147 -15.86 -9.01 -2.84
C PHE A 147 -15.35 -7.58 -3.12
N GLY A 148 -14.45 -7.42 -4.04
CA GLY A 148 -13.95 -6.10 -4.43
C GLY A 148 -12.50 -6.15 -4.87
N THR A 149 -11.81 -5.01 -4.72
CA THR A 149 -10.43 -4.88 -5.12
C THR A 149 -9.60 -4.18 -4.03
N TYR A 150 -8.30 -4.40 -4.08
CA TYR A 150 -7.35 -3.61 -3.29
C TYR A 150 -6.14 -3.23 -4.14
N GLN A 151 -5.61 -2.03 -3.90
CA GLN A 151 -4.38 -1.59 -4.50
C GLN A 151 -3.24 -1.85 -3.53
N ASN A 152 -2.17 -2.47 -4.01
CA ASN A 152 -0.96 -2.70 -3.23
C ASN A 152 0.27 -2.62 -4.14
N LEU A 153 1.43 -2.55 -3.53
CA LEU A 153 2.70 -2.60 -4.27
C LEU A 153 2.93 -4.00 -4.84
N GLU A 154 3.52 -4.10 -6.02
CA GLU A 154 3.79 -5.36 -6.74
C GLU A 154 4.56 -6.38 -5.88
N GLU A 155 5.49 -5.91 -5.05
CA GLU A 155 6.30 -6.76 -4.18
C GLU A 155 5.61 -7.12 -2.85
N ALA A 156 4.42 -6.55 -2.56
CA ALA A 156 3.71 -6.82 -1.33
C ALA A 156 3.04 -8.21 -1.34
N GLN A 157 2.87 -8.77 -0.15
CA GLN A 157 2.18 -10.05 0.00
C GLN A 157 0.73 -9.91 -0.47
N LYS A 158 0.32 -10.81 -1.38
CA LYS A 158 -1.06 -10.89 -1.85
C LYS A 158 -1.95 -11.51 -0.78
N LEU A 159 -3.18 -10.99 -0.69
CA LEU A 159 -4.23 -11.60 0.11
C LEU A 159 -4.64 -12.92 -0.54
N THR A 160 -4.78 -13.96 0.25
CA THR A 160 -5.15 -15.30 -0.23
C THR A 160 -6.47 -15.79 0.33
N ASN A 161 -6.86 -15.28 1.50
CA ASN A 161 -8.09 -15.68 2.19
C ASN A 161 -8.90 -14.45 2.59
N ALA A 162 -10.20 -14.62 2.75
CA ALA A 162 -11.07 -13.54 3.22
C ALA A 162 -10.69 -13.05 4.62
N GLU A 163 -10.19 -13.94 5.50
CA GLU A 163 -9.77 -13.60 6.85
C GLU A 163 -8.58 -12.62 6.90
N ASP A 164 -7.86 -12.46 5.80
CA ASP A 164 -6.75 -11.50 5.73
C ASP A 164 -7.26 -10.05 5.82
N TYR A 165 -8.47 -9.76 5.29
CA TYR A 165 -9.06 -8.41 5.28
C TYR A 165 -10.41 -8.31 6.00
N LEU A 166 -11.09 -9.44 6.26
CA LEU A 166 -12.42 -9.51 6.87
C LEU A 166 -12.37 -10.40 8.12
N GLN A 167 -13.02 -9.95 9.18
CA GLN A 167 -13.27 -10.77 10.36
C GLN A 167 -14.78 -10.89 10.55
N THR A 168 -15.29 -12.11 10.66
CA THR A 168 -16.69 -12.38 10.86
C THR A 168 -16.96 -13.12 12.16
N GLN A 169 -18.08 -12.84 12.81
CA GLN A 169 -18.52 -13.53 14.01
C GLN A 169 -20.04 -13.44 14.15
N ILE A 170 -20.71 -14.56 14.37
CA ILE A 170 -22.13 -14.58 14.71
C ILE A 170 -22.27 -14.53 16.25
N LYS A 171 -23.10 -13.62 16.73
CA LYS A 171 -23.47 -13.48 18.15
C LYS A 171 -24.97 -13.25 18.28
N GLY A 172 -25.67 -14.19 18.92
CA GLY A 172 -27.13 -14.17 18.95
C GLY A 172 -27.68 -14.31 17.53
N ASN A 173 -28.53 -13.40 17.12
CA ASN A 173 -29.10 -13.30 15.77
C ASN A 173 -28.41 -12.23 14.90
N THR A 174 -27.15 -11.92 15.14
CA THR A 174 -26.42 -10.88 14.43
C THR A 174 -25.11 -11.40 13.87
N LEU A 175 -24.86 -11.20 12.57
CA LEU A 175 -23.58 -11.38 11.91
C LEU A 175 -22.78 -10.08 12.03
N TYR A 176 -21.66 -10.12 12.74
CA TYR A 176 -20.70 -9.03 12.83
C TYR A 176 -19.60 -9.23 11.78
N MET A 177 -19.36 -8.22 10.98
CA MET A 177 -18.36 -8.19 9.92
C MET A 177 -17.44 -6.98 10.15
N SER A 178 -16.18 -7.20 10.43
CA SER A 178 -15.21 -6.11 10.63
C SER A 178 -14.19 -6.12 9.50
N LEU A 179 -14.16 -5.05 8.71
CA LEU A 179 -13.20 -4.84 7.64
C LEU A 179 -11.90 -4.30 8.22
N LYS A 180 -10.83 -5.09 8.10
CA LYS A 180 -9.50 -4.75 8.62
C LYS A 180 -8.78 -3.82 7.66
N SER A 181 -8.09 -2.82 8.21
CA SER A 181 -7.10 -2.07 7.43
C SER A 181 -5.92 -2.97 7.09
N LEU A 182 -5.51 -2.96 5.83
CA LEU A 182 -4.30 -3.68 5.42
C LEU A 182 -3.05 -3.01 6.00
N PRO A 183 -2.01 -3.79 6.32
CA PRO A 183 -0.79 -3.24 6.91
C PRO A 183 -0.13 -2.26 5.94
N SER A 184 0.17 -1.07 6.45
CA SER A 184 0.96 -0.08 5.72
C SER A 184 2.43 -0.48 5.69
N THR A 185 3.11 -0.21 4.58
CA THR A 185 4.58 -0.32 4.53
C THR A 185 5.20 0.78 5.38
N LYS A 186 6.16 0.40 6.24
CA LYS A 186 6.94 1.37 7.02
C LYS A 186 8.22 1.69 6.27
N GLY A 187 8.53 2.95 6.08
CA GLY A 187 9.75 3.39 5.40
C GLY A 187 9.75 4.90 5.19
N ILE A 188 10.71 5.42 4.42
CA ILE A 188 10.80 6.84 4.05
C ILE A 188 9.53 7.31 3.31
N ARG A 189 8.89 6.41 2.59
CA ARG A 189 7.54 6.56 2.06
C ARG A 189 6.66 5.45 2.62
N SER A 190 5.77 5.80 3.54
CA SER A 190 4.72 4.88 3.95
C SER A 190 3.68 4.79 2.83
N TYR A 191 3.36 3.58 2.40
CA TYR A 191 2.25 3.30 1.50
C TYR A 191 1.14 2.62 2.29
N GLN A 192 -0.08 3.11 2.16
CA GLN A 192 -1.28 2.50 2.73
C GLN A 192 -2.09 1.87 1.60
N PRO A 193 -2.28 0.55 1.60
CA PRO A 193 -3.13 -0.10 0.62
C PRO A 193 -4.56 0.44 0.67
N MET A 194 -5.13 0.73 -0.48
CA MET A 194 -6.52 1.17 -0.61
C MET A 194 -7.40 -0.04 -0.86
N VAL A 195 -8.41 -0.24 -0.02
CA VAL A 195 -9.39 -1.33 -0.15
C VAL A 195 -10.72 -0.73 -0.58
N GLN A 196 -11.31 -1.32 -1.62
CA GLN A 196 -12.66 -1.02 -2.10
C GLN A 196 -13.46 -2.31 -2.05
N SER A 197 -14.34 -2.42 -1.08
CA SER A 197 -15.17 -3.61 -0.89
C SER A 197 -16.62 -3.36 -1.26
N THR A 198 -17.24 -4.37 -1.86
CA THR A 198 -18.69 -4.44 -2.10
C THR A 198 -19.25 -5.54 -1.24
N VAL A 199 -20.33 -5.24 -0.54
CA VAL A 199 -21.08 -6.18 0.29
C VAL A 199 -22.49 -6.30 -0.27
N LEU A 200 -22.86 -7.50 -0.67
CA LEU A 200 -24.22 -7.84 -1.05
C LEU A 200 -24.99 -8.28 0.19
N ILE A 201 -26.09 -7.61 0.47
CA ILE A 201 -26.95 -7.87 1.63
C ILE A 201 -28.34 -8.28 1.15
N PRO A 202 -28.85 -9.45 1.56
CA PRO A 202 -30.24 -9.83 1.32
C PRO A 202 -31.21 -8.77 1.84
N GLN A 203 -32.22 -8.42 1.03
CA GLN A 203 -33.18 -7.34 1.27
C GLN A 203 -33.91 -7.42 2.62
N GLN A 204 -34.08 -8.64 3.14
CA GLN A 204 -34.79 -8.92 4.39
C GLN A 204 -33.93 -8.72 5.66
N LEU A 205 -32.62 -8.57 5.53
CA LEU A 205 -31.75 -8.41 6.68
C LEU A 205 -31.68 -6.96 7.14
N GLU A 206 -31.82 -6.73 8.44
CA GLU A 206 -31.44 -5.46 9.04
C GLU A 206 -29.93 -5.21 8.85
N LEU A 207 -29.59 -4.00 8.45
CA LEU A 207 -28.18 -3.63 8.31
C LEU A 207 -27.83 -2.47 9.26
N GLU A 208 -26.69 -2.62 9.93
CA GLU A 208 -26.06 -1.49 10.60
C GLU A 208 -24.60 -1.34 10.12
N VAL A 209 -24.28 -0.18 9.53
CA VAL A 209 -22.91 0.17 9.15
C VAL A 209 -22.35 1.16 10.18
N ARG A 210 -21.22 0.81 10.78
CA ARG A 210 -20.50 1.63 11.76
C ARG A 210 -19.12 1.94 11.26
N SER A 211 -18.77 3.22 11.17
CA SER A 211 -17.40 3.65 10.95
C SER A 211 -16.89 4.40 12.16
N THR A 212 -15.71 4.05 12.62
CA THR A 212 -15.03 4.71 13.75
C THR A 212 -14.08 5.81 13.28
N ASP A 213 -13.80 5.86 11.97
CA ASP A 213 -12.86 6.81 11.36
C ASP A 213 -13.62 7.77 10.42
N ASN A 214 -13.03 8.95 10.19
CA ASN A 214 -13.55 9.97 9.27
C ASN A 214 -13.07 9.73 7.82
N GLY A 215 -12.29 8.68 7.57
CA GLY A 215 -11.80 8.31 6.25
C GLY A 215 -12.75 7.39 5.51
N GLY A 216 -12.56 7.30 4.19
CA GLY A 216 -13.35 6.43 3.32
C GLY A 216 -14.67 7.05 2.88
N SER A 217 -15.45 6.29 2.13
CA SER A 217 -16.80 6.65 1.69
C SER A 217 -17.70 5.43 1.73
N ILE A 218 -19.01 5.66 1.90
CA ILE A 218 -20.03 4.62 1.86
C ILE A 218 -20.97 4.94 0.72
N SER A 219 -21.13 3.99 -0.21
CA SER A 219 -22.11 4.02 -1.27
C SER A 219 -23.17 2.96 -1.00
N LEU A 220 -24.45 3.36 -1.01
CA LEU A 220 -25.58 2.49 -0.73
C LEU A 220 -26.47 2.34 -1.95
N HIS A 221 -26.83 1.11 -2.26
CA HIS A 221 -27.80 0.76 -3.31
C HIS A 221 -28.95 -0.05 -2.72
N PRO A 222 -29.89 0.62 -2.01
CA PRO A 222 -30.98 -0.03 -1.29
C PRO A 222 -32.13 -0.35 -2.25
N ARG A 223 -32.02 -1.45 -2.99
CA ARG A 223 -33.07 -1.91 -3.91
C ARG A 223 -34.08 -2.78 -3.18
N ASP A 224 -35.37 -2.46 -3.30
CA ASP A 224 -36.48 -3.28 -2.82
C ASP A 224 -36.31 -3.78 -1.37
N LEU A 225 -35.87 -2.90 -0.48
CA LEU A 225 -35.67 -3.25 0.93
C LEU A 225 -36.97 -3.70 1.58
N THR A 226 -36.88 -4.77 2.37
CA THR A 226 -37.96 -5.27 3.26
C THR A 226 -37.54 -5.21 4.73
N SER A 227 -36.50 -4.43 5.05
CA SER A 227 -35.95 -4.21 6.39
C SER A 227 -35.38 -2.79 6.53
N ASP A 228 -35.09 -2.38 7.75
CA ASP A 228 -34.50 -1.05 8.03
C ASP A 228 -32.99 -1.12 8.05
N TRP A 229 -32.35 -0.04 7.57
CA TRP A 229 -30.89 0.14 7.57
C TRP A 229 -30.46 1.32 8.43
N TYR A 230 -29.33 1.19 9.12
CA TYR A 230 -28.73 2.20 9.96
C TYR A 230 -27.29 2.46 9.53
N VAL A 231 -26.94 3.69 9.19
CA VAL A 231 -25.62 4.06 8.72
C VAL A 231 -25.02 5.15 9.56
N LYS A 232 -23.97 4.82 10.30
CA LYS A 232 -23.22 5.78 11.12
C LYS A 232 -21.82 5.94 10.55
N HIS A 233 -21.57 7.12 9.94
CA HIS A 233 -20.29 7.43 9.31
C HIS A 233 -20.05 8.94 9.29
N ASN A 234 -18.83 9.37 9.61
CA ASN A 234 -18.41 10.76 9.57
C ASN A 234 -17.64 11.17 8.30
N GLY A 235 -17.76 10.40 7.25
CA GLY A 235 -17.20 10.69 5.93
C GLY A 235 -18.29 10.90 4.88
N SER A 236 -17.96 10.73 3.60
CA SER A 236 -18.91 10.84 2.50
C SER A 236 -19.87 9.65 2.48
N ILE A 237 -21.18 9.94 2.39
CA ILE A 237 -22.24 8.95 2.19
C ILE A 237 -23.00 9.31 0.92
N GLU A 238 -23.11 8.33 0.02
CA GLU A 238 -23.88 8.43 -1.21
C GLU A 238 -24.94 7.33 -1.23
N ALA A 239 -26.20 7.69 -1.49
CA ALA A 239 -27.30 6.75 -1.60
C ALA A 239 -27.90 6.81 -3.01
N TYR A 240 -27.93 5.67 -3.70
CA TYR A 240 -28.47 5.52 -5.04
C TYR A 240 -29.81 4.80 -4.96
N VAL A 241 -30.90 5.57 -5.00
CA VAL A 241 -32.25 5.07 -4.79
C VAL A 241 -33.08 5.09 -6.08
N GLN A 242 -33.99 4.15 -6.22
CA GLN A 242 -34.92 4.13 -7.35
C GLN A 242 -36.18 4.96 -7.02
N GLU A 243 -36.69 5.75 -7.97
CA GLU A 243 -37.92 6.53 -7.78
C GLU A 243 -39.16 5.64 -7.58
N SER A 244 -39.12 4.40 -8.09
CA SER A 244 -40.14 3.37 -7.86
C SER A 244 -40.01 2.69 -6.50
N GLY A 245 -38.95 3.00 -5.72
CA GLY A 245 -38.72 2.40 -4.41
C GLY A 245 -39.75 2.82 -3.38
N ASN A 246 -39.76 2.11 -2.25
CA ASN A 246 -40.63 2.41 -1.11
C ASN A 246 -39.81 2.61 0.15
N LEU A 247 -39.14 3.78 0.21
CA LEU A 247 -38.12 4.08 1.21
C LEU A 247 -38.30 5.44 1.84
N LYS A 248 -37.96 5.53 3.13
CA LYS A 248 -37.81 6.77 3.86
C LYS A 248 -36.35 6.94 4.26
N LEU A 249 -35.72 8.03 3.83
CA LEU A 249 -34.39 8.41 4.24
C LEU A 249 -34.50 9.40 5.41
N GLU A 250 -33.80 9.14 6.52
CA GLU A 250 -33.81 9.98 7.71
C GLU A 250 -32.38 10.39 8.10
N GLY A 251 -32.17 11.70 8.33
CA GLY A 251 -30.85 12.25 8.65
C GLY A 251 -30.87 13.76 8.78
N ASP A 252 -29.77 14.39 9.14
CA ASP A 252 -29.73 15.82 9.45
C ASP A 252 -29.71 16.71 8.20
N GLN A 253 -29.02 16.30 7.12
CA GLN A 253 -28.86 17.09 5.90
C GLN A 253 -28.80 16.20 4.67
N PHE A 254 -29.60 16.55 3.64
CA PHE A 254 -29.65 15.85 2.37
C PHE A 254 -29.36 16.79 1.19
N MET A 255 -28.67 16.27 0.19
CA MET A 255 -28.56 16.85 -1.14
C MET A 255 -29.08 15.82 -2.15
N ILE A 256 -30.19 16.13 -2.83
CA ILE A 256 -30.82 15.21 -3.75
C ILE A 256 -30.60 15.71 -5.16
N ASN A 257 -29.95 14.87 -6.00
CA ASN A 257 -29.59 15.22 -7.38
C ASN A 257 -28.88 16.59 -7.48
N GLN A 258 -27.98 16.89 -6.51
CA GLN A 258 -27.23 18.15 -6.40
C GLN A 258 -28.05 19.37 -5.95
N GLU A 259 -29.26 19.18 -5.47
CA GLU A 259 -30.09 20.26 -4.88
C GLU A 259 -30.22 20.04 -3.37
N ASP A 260 -30.00 21.11 -2.58
CA ASP A 260 -30.17 21.07 -1.14
C ASP A 260 -31.66 20.90 -0.79
N VAL A 261 -31.95 19.90 0.03
CA VAL A 261 -33.32 19.63 0.50
C VAL A 261 -33.42 20.02 1.97
N ALA A 262 -34.33 20.94 2.25
CA ALA A 262 -34.62 21.35 3.62
C ALA A 262 -35.47 20.26 4.31
N GLY A 263 -34.97 19.70 5.39
CA GLY A 263 -35.68 18.73 6.22
C GLY A 263 -34.77 17.61 6.70
N THR A 264 -35.28 16.85 7.66
CA THR A 264 -34.57 15.71 8.28
C THR A 264 -35.01 14.37 7.69
N SER A 265 -35.89 14.40 6.69
CA SER A 265 -36.34 13.18 6.02
C SER A 265 -36.72 13.43 4.57
N TYR A 266 -36.49 12.43 3.74
CA TYR A 266 -36.93 12.37 2.35
C TYR A 266 -37.61 11.03 2.08
N GLN A 267 -38.81 11.06 1.49
CA GLN A 267 -39.64 9.88 1.29
C GLN A 267 -39.84 9.61 -0.19
N ILE A 268 -39.70 8.33 -0.56
CA ILE A 268 -39.95 7.77 -1.89
C ILE A 268 -41.06 6.72 -1.75
N GLY A 269 -42.12 6.85 -2.51
CA GLY A 269 -43.26 5.95 -2.38
C GLY A 269 -43.97 6.07 -1.03
N ASP A 270 -44.46 4.94 -0.47
CA ASP A 270 -45.18 4.89 0.79
C ASP A 270 -44.28 4.96 2.02
N GLY A 271 -42.95 4.70 1.84
CA GLY A 271 -41.94 4.82 2.90
C GLY A 271 -42.06 3.74 3.97
N ASP A 272 -42.36 2.50 3.58
CA ASP A 272 -42.58 1.39 4.50
C ASP A 272 -41.33 0.97 5.24
N HIS A 273 -40.15 1.19 4.62
CA HIS A 273 -38.83 0.89 5.21
C HIS A 273 -37.97 2.15 5.27
N SER A 274 -37.05 2.18 6.22
CA SER A 274 -36.26 3.38 6.46
C SER A 274 -34.75 3.12 6.42
N ILE A 275 -34.01 4.16 5.98
CA ILE A 275 -32.57 4.22 6.13
C ILE A 275 -32.24 5.43 7.01
N HIS A 276 -31.67 5.15 8.17
CA HIS A 276 -31.28 6.17 9.13
C HIS A 276 -29.81 6.52 8.99
N PHE A 277 -29.51 7.78 8.73
CA PHE A 277 -28.13 8.29 8.63
C PHE A 277 -27.76 9.09 9.88
N SER A 278 -26.66 8.68 10.51
CA SER A 278 -26.02 9.40 11.60
C SER A 278 -24.65 9.91 11.15
N THR A 279 -24.59 11.13 10.65
CA THR A 279 -23.38 11.74 10.08
C THR A 279 -23.34 13.24 10.40
N ASN A 280 -22.13 13.83 10.43
CA ASN A 280 -21.94 15.28 10.51
C ASN A 280 -21.82 15.94 9.13
N HIS A 281 -21.99 15.17 8.06
CA HIS A 281 -21.88 15.62 6.67
C HIS A 281 -23.22 15.49 5.95
N THR A 282 -23.34 16.18 4.84
CA THR A 282 -24.50 16.07 3.94
C THR A 282 -24.50 14.69 3.28
N VAL A 283 -25.63 14.00 3.32
CA VAL A 283 -25.84 12.75 2.58
C VAL A 283 -26.23 13.09 1.14
N MET A 284 -25.47 12.58 0.19
CA MET A 284 -25.77 12.75 -1.24
C MET A 284 -26.72 11.65 -1.70
N VAL A 285 -27.84 12.02 -2.23
CA VAL A 285 -28.87 11.08 -2.73
C VAL A 285 -29.03 11.27 -4.23
N TYR A 286 -28.88 10.18 -4.95
CA TYR A 286 -29.06 10.14 -6.41
C TYR A 286 -30.29 9.29 -6.71
N THR A 287 -31.29 9.88 -7.36
CA THR A 287 -32.49 9.13 -7.77
C THR A 287 -32.38 8.70 -9.22
N SER A 288 -32.80 7.47 -9.51
CA SER A 288 -32.91 6.92 -10.86
C SER A 288 -34.33 6.45 -11.12
N PRO A 289 -34.80 6.53 -12.40
CA PRO A 289 -36.14 6.09 -12.78
C PRO A 289 -36.38 4.61 -12.50
#